data_b75594dd8b93b804d429b307352f9a2b
#
_entry.id   b75594dd8b93b804d429b307352f9a2b
#
_cell.length_a   1.000
_cell.length_b   1.000
_cell.length_c   1.000
_cell.angle_alpha   90.00
_cell.angle_beta   90.00
_cell.angle_gamma   90.00
#
_symmetry.space_group_name_H-M   'P 1'
#
loop_
_entity.id
_entity.type
_entity.pdbx_description
1 polymer ?
#
loop_
_entity_poly.entity_id
_entity_poly.type
_entity_poly.pdbx_seq_one_letter_code
_entity_poly.pdbx_strand_id
1 'polypeptide(L)'
;MPGDKQSSGLNNLRAPMMPHLAVRLAVRLAFRELKGGIRGFRIFLACLALGVMAIAGVGLLSEALVSGLNSKGQSILGGDLSITMMHRTLNADEEKWLQARYDISSSNEMRSMVRSSQAEENAETDQMRHALVELKAVDSFYPLYGTLRIKPAIDPRVALGVQQAKAQNSNQDIEYGALVELALLETLGIEVGDTIKIGSGFFPVTGVILSEIG
;
A
#
# COMPACT_ATOMS: atom_id res chain seq x y z
N MET A 1 -52.58 61.10 -78.14
CA MET A 1 -51.49 62.11 -78.12
C MET A 1 -51.22 62.46 -76.65
N PRO A 2 -50.08 62.82 -76.34
CA PRO A 2 -48.85 62.02 -76.10
C PRO A 2 -48.34 62.18 -74.67
N GLY A 3 -47.41 61.43 -74.28
CA GLY A 3 -46.09 61.67 -73.81
C GLY A 3 -45.91 61.10 -72.36
N ASP A 4 -45.40 60.06 -72.24
CA ASP A 4 -44.01 59.61 -72.11
C ASP A 4 -43.11 60.58 -71.33
N LYS A 5 -42.50 60.09 -70.34
CA LYS A 5 -41.11 60.21 -69.95
C LYS A 5 -40.83 60.12 -68.44
N GLN A 6 -40.01 59.19 -68.17
CA GLN A 6 -38.89 59.22 -67.18
C GLN A 6 -39.19 58.78 -65.76
N SER A 7 -38.99 57.50 -65.58
CA SER A 7 -38.44 57.00 -64.33
C SER A 7 -37.17 56.22 -64.64
N SER A 8 -36.07 56.93 -64.71
CA SER A 8 -34.72 56.33 -64.79
C SER A 8 -33.90 56.91 -63.67
N GLY A 9 -33.41 56.05 -62.84
CA GLY A 9 -32.23 56.41 -62.00
C GLY A 9 -32.32 56.37 -60.51
N LEU A 10 -32.67 55.24 -59.94
CA LEU A 10 -32.24 54.95 -58.51
C LEU A 10 -31.86 53.49 -58.36
N ASN A 11 -31.00 53.00 -59.24
CA ASN A 11 -30.42 51.66 -59.03
C ASN A 11 -28.92 51.75 -59.25
N ASN A 12 -28.16 52.28 -58.27
CA ASN A 12 -26.72 52.03 -58.20
C ASN A 12 -26.11 52.68 -56.94
N LEU A 13 -26.34 52.10 -55.78
CA LEU A 13 -25.46 52.29 -54.60
C LEU A 13 -25.49 51.04 -53.77
N ARG A 14 -25.25 49.88 -54.37
CA ARG A 14 -24.75 48.72 -53.63
C ARG A 14 -23.26 48.62 -53.88
N ALA A 15 -22.51 49.36 -53.09
CA ALA A 15 -21.10 49.12 -52.99
C ALA A 15 -20.85 47.64 -52.48
N PRO A 16 -19.98 46.89 -53.14
CA PRO A 16 -19.63 45.55 -52.68
C PRO A 16 -18.90 45.70 -51.36
N MET A 17 -19.60 45.50 -50.26
CA MET A 17 -19.01 45.37 -48.96
C MET A 17 -18.11 44.14 -48.99
N MET A 18 -16.79 44.33 -48.98
CA MET A 18 -15.79 43.28 -49.02
C MET A 18 -16.02 42.36 -47.83
N PRO A 19 -16.27 41.04 -48.01
CA PRO A 19 -16.72 40.12 -46.96
C PRO A 19 -15.72 40.03 -45.78
N HIS A 20 -14.44 40.26 -46.06
CA HIS A 20 -13.39 40.25 -45.02
C HIS A 20 -13.46 41.47 -44.07
N LEU A 21 -13.99 42.61 -44.54
CA LEU A 21 -14.18 43.80 -43.69
C LEU A 21 -15.39 43.62 -42.78
N ALA A 22 -16.47 43.02 -43.30
CA ALA A 22 -17.67 42.70 -42.53
C ALA A 22 -17.36 41.67 -41.41
N VAL A 23 -16.59 40.63 -41.72
CA VAL A 23 -16.16 39.63 -40.72
C VAL A 23 -15.26 40.24 -39.64
N ARG A 24 -14.32 41.10 -40.03
CA ARG A 24 -13.47 41.79 -39.04
C ARG A 24 -14.27 42.75 -38.15
N LEU A 25 -15.24 43.44 -38.68
CA LEU A 25 -16.16 44.30 -37.90
C LEU A 25 -17.07 43.48 -37.01
N ALA A 26 -17.61 42.35 -37.49
CA ALA A 26 -18.44 41.45 -36.68
C ALA A 26 -17.66 40.85 -35.51
N VAL A 27 -16.45 40.39 -35.76
CA VAL A 27 -15.56 39.85 -34.70
C VAL A 27 -15.20 40.94 -33.70
N ARG A 28 -14.91 42.15 -34.16
CA ARG A 28 -14.56 43.28 -33.26
C ARG A 28 -15.75 43.76 -32.43
N LEU A 29 -16.96 43.75 -32.97
CA LEU A 29 -18.21 44.03 -32.27
C LEU A 29 -18.52 42.92 -31.28
N ALA A 30 -18.40 41.65 -31.67
CA ALA A 30 -18.57 40.51 -30.78
C ALA A 30 -17.59 40.55 -29.56
N PHE A 31 -16.32 40.86 -29.83
CA PHE A 31 -15.35 41.07 -28.74
C PHE A 31 -15.68 42.28 -27.84
N ARG A 32 -16.27 43.34 -28.41
CA ARG A 32 -16.65 44.51 -27.61
C ARG A 32 -17.91 44.26 -26.78
N GLU A 33 -18.89 43.54 -27.30
CA GLU A 33 -20.06 43.08 -26.56
C GLU A 33 -19.68 42.07 -25.49
N LEU A 34 -18.78 41.14 -25.80
CA LEU A 34 -18.23 40.23 -24.82
C LEU A 34 -17.58 40.98 -23.64
N LYS A 35 -16.87 42.09 -23.90
CA LYS A 35 -16.25 42.90 -22.82
C LYS A 35 -17.25 43.69 -21.97
N GLY A 36 -18.38 44.10 -22.55
CA GLY A 36 -19.39 44.91 -21.85
C GLY A 36 -20.32 44.11 -20.93
N GLY A 37 -20.66 42.87 -21.34
CA GLY A 37 -21.58 41.98 -20.59
C GLY A 37 -20.95 40.96 -19.69
N ILE A 38 -19.61 40.88 -19.62
CA ILE A 38 -18.85 39.76 -19.01
C ILE A 38 -18.95 39.69 -17.47
N ARG A 39 -19.33 40.76 -16.78
CA ARG A 39 -19.36 40.69 -15.31
C ARG A 39 -20.35 39.62 -14.78
N GLY A 40 -21.57 39.58 -15.29
CA GLY A 40 -22.54 38.54 -14.91
C GLY A 40 -22.17 37.14 -15.44
N PHE A 41 -21.64 37.06 -16.69
CA PHE A 41 -21.21 35.82 -17.31
C PHE A 41 -19.98 35.22 -16.61
N ARG A 42 -19.04 36.02 -16.10
CA ARG A 42 -17.89 35.56 -15.32
C ARG A 42 -18.32 34.91 -14.00
N ILE A 43 -19.32 35.46 -13.33
CA ILE A 43 -19.89 34.90 -12.10
C ILE A 43 -20.55 33.56 -12.42
N PHE A 44 -21.33 33.48 -13.47
CA PHE A 44 -21.97 32.23 -13.94
C PHE A 44 -20.92 31.17 -14.27
N LEU A 45 -19.87 31.53 -15.03
CA LEU A 45 -18.80 30.62 -15.40
C LEU A 45 -18.01 30.16 -14.16
N ALA A 46 -17.77 31.06 -13.19
CA ALA A 46 -17.11 30.72 -11.95
C ALA A 46 -17.94 29.75 -11.09
N CYS A 47 -19.24 29.93 -11.00
CA CYS A 47 -20.14 29.01 -10.31
C CYS A 47 -20.19 27.64 -11.00
N LEU A 48 -20.24 27.63 -12.34
CA LEU A 48 -20.22 26.39 -13.11
C LEU A 48 -18.89 25.65 -12.93
N ALA A 49 -17.77 26.36 -13.02
CA ALA A 49 -16.44 25.80 -12.80
C ALA A 49 -16.27 25.25 -11.37
N LEU A 50 -16.76 25.97 -10.37
CA LEU A 50 -16.77 25.52 -8.97
C LEU A 50 -17.62 24.24 -8.79
N GLY A 51 -18.78 24.17 -9.42
CA GLY A 51 -19.64 22.98 -9.38
C GLY A 51 -18.97 21.76 -10.02
N VAL A 52 -18.39 21.94 -11.20
CA VAL A 52 -17.66 20.86 -11.89
C VAL A 52 -16.42 20.44 -11.10
N MET A 53 -15.68 21.42 -10.55
CA MET A 53 -14.50 21.16 -9.74
C MET A 53 -14.84 20.37 -8.45
N ALA A 54 -15.96 20.70 -7.80
CA ALA A 54 -16.40 19.98 -6.61
C ALA A 54 -16.72 18.51 -6.93
N ILE A 55 -17.46 18.25 -8.00
CA ILE A 55 -17.84 16.89 -8.42
C ILE A 55 -16.58 16.10 -8.84
N ALA A 56 -15.74 16.71 -9.69
CA ALA A 56 -14.52 16.08 -10.16
C ALA A 56 -13.53 15.83 -8.99
N GLY A 57 -13.42 16.77 -8.04
CA GLY A 57 -12.55 16.64 -6.88
C GLY A 57 -12.94 15.48 -5.97
N VAL A 58 -14.23 15.28 -5.73
CA VAL A 58 -14.70 14.12 -4.94
C VAL A 58 -14.40 12.82 -5.68
N GLY A 59 -14.61 12.77 -6.99
CA GLY A 59 -14.30 11.60 -7.82
C GLY A 59 -12.81 11.23 -7.77
N LEU A 60 -11.93 12.20 -8.01
CA LEU A 60 -10.49 12.00 -7.96
C LEU A 60 -9.99 11.57 -6.56
N LEU A 61 -10.56 12.16 -5.50
CA LEU A 61 -10.20 11.78 -4.14
C LEU A 61 -10.61 10.34 -3.83
N SER A 62 -11.81 9.93 -4.24
CA SER A 62 -12.29 8.56 -4.08
C SER A 62 -11.38 7.56 -4.82
N GLU A 63 -11.01 7.86 -6.06
CA GLU A 63 -10.14 7.00 -6.86
C GLU A 63 -8.73 6.92 -6.27
N ALA A 64 -8.18 8.04 -5.79
CA ALA A 64 -6.89 8.07 -5.12
C ALA A 64 -6.88 7.25 -3.82
N LEU A 65 -7.97 7.28 -3.03
CA LEU A 65 -8.12 6.48 -1.82
C LEU A 65 -8.20 4.98 -2.15
N VAL A 66 -9.04 4.59 -3.11
CA VAL A 66 -9.18 3.18 -3.52
C VAL A 66 -7.86 2.66 -4.10
N SER A 67 -7.19 3.44 -4.94
CA SER A 67 -5.88 3.06 -5.50
C SER A 67 -4.81 2.96 -4.41
N GLY A 68 -4.80 3.88 -3.46
CA GLY A 68 -3.88 3.85 -2.31
C GLY A 68 -4.12 2.65 -1.40
N LEU A 69 -5.37 2.28 -1.17
CA LEU A 69 -5.73 1.09 -0.40
C LEU A 69 -5.35 -0.19 -1.13
N ASN A 70 -5.61 -0.29 -2.44
CA ASN A 70 -5.23 -1.46 -3.22
C ASN A 70 -3.72 -1.66 -3.28
N SER A 71 -2.94 -0.60 -3.46
CA SER A 71 -1.47 -0.69 -3.52
C SER A 71 -0.83 -1.03 -2.16
N LYS A 72 -1.46 -0.65 -1.06
CA LYS A 72 -1.00 -0.98 0.30
C LYS A 72 -1.65 -2.25 0.87
N GLY A 73 -2.75 -2.71 0.29
CA GLY A 73 -3.49 -3.86 0.76
C GLY A 73 -2.65 -5.14 0.77
N GLN A 74 -1.88 -5.39 -0.28
CA GLN A 74 -0.95 -6.52 -0.36
C GLN A 74 0.12 -6.48 0.73
N SER A 75 0.62 -5.27 1.04
CA SER A 75 1.62 -5.06 2.07
C SER A 75 1.05 -5.24 3.48
N ILE A 76 -0.21 -4.87 3.72
CA ILE A 76 -0.87 -5.04 5.02
C ILE A 76 -1.30 -6.50 5.25
N LEU A 77 -1.73 -7.18 4.19
CA LEU A 77 -2.17 -8.59 4.26
C LEU A 77 -1.01 -9.58 4.16
N GLY A 78 0.19 -9.11 3.78
CA GLY A 78 1.32 -9.98 3.46
C GLY A 78 1.09 -10.84 2.22
N GLY A 79 0.09 -10.50 1.39
CA GLY A 79 -0.28 -11.26 0.20
C GLY A 79 -1.53 -10.71 -0.48
N ASP A 80 -1.94 -11.32 -1.59
CA ASP A 80 -3.18 -10.99 -2.30
C ASP A 80 -4.43 -11.43 -1.52
N LEU A 81 -4.29 -12.50 -0.72
CA LEU A 81 -5.35 -13.06 0.10
C LEU A 81 -4.76 -13.60 1.40
N SER A 82 -5.38 -13.24 2.53
CA SER A 82 -5.07 -13.82 3.84
C SER A 82 -6.27 -14.66 4.31
N ILE A 83 -5.99 -15.89 4.74
CA ILE A 83 -6.98 -16.81 5.28
C ILE A 83 -6.59 -17.12 6.71
N THR A 84 -7.35 -16.61 7.67
CA THR A 84 -7.12 -16.89 9.09
C THR A 84 -8.10 -17.95 9.56
N MET A 85 -7.56 -19.00 10.17
CA MET A 85 -8.35 -20.10 10.74
C MET A 85 -8.12 -20.18 12.24
N MET A 86 -9.20 -20.29 12.99
CA MET A 86 -9.14 -20.47 14.43
C MET A 86 -9.35 -21.95 14.78
N HIS A 87 -8.51 -22.50 15.66
CA HIS A 87 -8.61 -23.86 16.20
C HIS A 87 -8.53 -24.99 15.15
N ARG A 88 -8.08 -24.70 13.96
CA ARG A 88 -7.94 -25.67 12.88
C ARG A 88 -6.74 -25.29 12.00
N THR A 89 -6.02 -26.27 11.51
CA THR A 89 -5.04 -26.13 10.45
C THR A 89 -5.62 -26.64 9.12
N LEU A 90 -5.00 -26.29 8.02
CA LEU A 90 -5.30 -26.89 6.72
C LEU A 90 -5.07 -28.41 6.81
N ASN A 91 -5.96 -29.18 6.19
CA ASN A 91 -5.69 -30.60 6.01
C ASN A 91 -4.75 -30.79 4.80
N ALA A 92 -4.14 -31.97 4.68
CA ALA A 92 -3.14 -32.25 3.66
C ALA A 92 -3.66 -32.10 2.21
N ASP A 93 -4.95 -32.33 1.99
CA ASP A 93 -5.56 -32.22 0.67
C ASP A 93 -5.87 -30.74 0.31
N GLU A 94 -6.32 -29.95 1.29
CA GLU A 94 -6.51 -28.51 1.15
C GLU A 94 -5.17 -27.82 0.86
N GLU A 95 -4.13 -28.17 1.61
CA GLU A 95 -2.79 -27.63 1.43
C GLU A 95 -2.22 -27.96 0.05
N LYS A 96 -2.28 -29.20 -0.38
CA LYS A 96 -1.85 -29.61 -1.73
C LYS A 96 -2.62 -28.92 -2.84
N TRP A 97 -3.93 -28.72 -2.64
CA TRP A 97 -4.76 -28.03 -3.62
C TRP A 97 -4.35 -26.56 -3.77
N LEU A 98 -4.03 -25.89 -2.66
CA LEU A 98 -3.56 -24.51 -2.65
C LEU A 98 -2.16 -24.40 -3.27
N GLN A 99 -1.20 -25.22 -2.81
CA GLN A 99 0.19 -25.22 -3.30
C GLN A 99 0.30 -25.51 -4.80
N ALA A 100 -0.65 -26.28 -5.36
CA ALA A 100 -0.68 -26.56 -6.78
C ALA A 100 -1.10 -25.34 -7.65
N ARG A 101 -1.63 -24.28 -7.06
CA ARG A 101 -2.23 -23.14 -7.78
C ARG A 101 -1.71 -21.79 -7.38
N TYR A 102 -1.16 -21.67 -6.17
CA TYR A 102 -0.77 -20.41 -5.56
C TYR A 102 0.54 -20.56 -4.80
N ASP A 103 1.31 -19.49 -4.75
CA ASP A 103 2.40 -19.37 -3.80
C ASP A 103 1.79 -19.06 -2.43
N ILE A 104 2.00 -19.94 -1.47
CA ILE A 104 1.45 -19.80 -0.13
C ILE A 104 2.57 -19.69 0.90
N SER A 105 2.35 -18.86 1.90
CA SER A 105 3.14 -18.81 3.12
C SER A 105 2.19 -19.02 4.29
N SER A 106 2.62 -19.83 5.25
CA SER A 106 1.87 -20.18 6.45
C SER A 106 2.55 -19.61 7.68
N SER A 107 1.78 -18.94 8.52
CA SER A 107 2.24 -18.49 9.82
C SER A 107 1.29 -18.96 10.92
N ASN A 108 1.86 -19.30 12.08
CA ASN A 108 1.09 -19.65 13.28
C ASN A 108 1.41 -18.63 14.37
N GLU A 109 0.39 -17.98 14.88
CA GLU A 109 0.50 -16.99 15.93
C GLU A 109 -0.07 -17.54 17.24
N MET A 110 0.71 -17.42 18.30
CA MET A 110 0.29 -17.85 19.63
C MET A 110 0.93 -16.99 20.71
N ARG A 111 0.28 -16.88 21.85
CA ARG A 111 0.90 -16.27 23.03
C ARG A 111 1.65 -17.32 23.82
N SER A 112 2.90 -17.01 24.18
CA SER A 112 3.75 -17.90 24.95
C SER A 112 4.56 -17.14 25.98
N MET A 113 4.94 -17.85 27.04
CA MET A 113 5.91 -17.34 28.02
C MET A 113 7.31 -17.65 27.54
N VAL A 114 8.14 -16.62 27.51
CA VAL A 114 9.56 -16.69 27.14
C VAL A 114 10.39 -16.42 28.40
N ARG A 115 11.49 -17.15 28.55
CA ARG A 115 12.48 -16.93 29.62
C ARG A 115 13.89 -17.04 29.06
N SER A 116 14.85 -16.41 29.73
CA SER A 116 16.27 -16.60 29.43
C SER A 116 16.72 -18.00 29.86
N SER A 117 17.52 -18.67 29.05
CA SER A 117 18.12 -19.96 29.43
C SER A 117 19.21 -19.81 30.51
N GLN A 118 19.86 -18.65 30.58
CA GLN A 118 20.90 -18.36 31.60
C GLN A 118 20.34 -18.30 33.03
N ALA A 119 19.03 -18.09 33.18
CA ALA A 119 18.36 -18.07 34.48
C ALA A 119 18.32 -19.46 35.17
N GLU A 120 18.53 -20.54 34.43
CA GLU A 120 18.58 -21.90 35.01
C GLU A 120 19.93 -22.21 35.64
N GLU A 121 21.03 -21.60 35.24
CA GLU A 121 22.38 -21.84 35.74
C GLU A 121 22.68 -21.08 37.04
N ASN A 122 21.96 -19.99 37.32
CA ASN A 122 22.18 -19.13 38.49
C ASN A 122 20.97 -19.11 39.44
N ALA A 123 20.39 -20.26 39.73
CA ALA A 123 19.14 -20.43 40.49
C ALA A 123 19.13 -19.88 41.92
N GLU A 124 20.22 -19.35 42.44
CA GLU A 124 20.29 -18.86 43.84
C GLU A 124 20.05 -17.35 44.00
N THR A 125 20.04 -16.52 42.93
CA THR A 125 20.03 -15.07 43.15
C THR A 125 19.21 -14.28 42.15
N ASP A 126 18.62 -14.85 41.12
CA ASP A 126 17.94 -14.03 40.09
C ASP A 126 16.46 -14.37 39.96
N GLN A 127 15.65 -13.30 40.07
CA GLN A 127 14.26 -13.32 39.71
C GLN A 127 14.20 -13.78 38.24
N MET A 128 13.73 -15.02 38.02
CA MET A 128 13.53 -15.56 36.67
C MET A 128 12.77 -14.53 35.82
N ARG A 129 13.52 -13.81 34.98
CA ARG A 129 12.91 -12.85 34.07
C ARG A 129 12.16 -13.62 33.00
N HIS A 130 10.87 -13.41 32.97
CA HIS A 130 9.98 -14.01 31.99
C HIS A 130 9.09 -12.92 31.38
N ALA A 131 8.74 -13.11 30.15
CA ALA A 131 7.84 -12.21 29.43
C ALA A 131 6.78 -13.01 28.69
N LEU A 132 5.56 -12.46 28.66
CA LEU A 132 4.51 -12.94 27.77
C LEU A 132 4.71 -12.28 26.41
N VAL A 133 4.89 -13.08 25.40
CA VAL A 133 5.10 -12.60 24.02
C VAL A 133 4.07 -13.17 23.06
N GLU A 134 3.86 -12.49 21.99
CA GLU A 134 3.19 -13.03 20.82
C GLU A 134 4.24 -13.70 19.92
N LEU A 135 4.17 -15.02 19.84
CA LEU A 135 5.08 -15.83 19.05
C LEU A 135 4.47 -16.08 17.67
N LYS A 136 5.21 -15.71 16.63
CA LYS A 136 4.86 -15.96 15.23
C LYS A 136 5.83 -17.01 14.67
N ALA A 137 5.35 -18.22 14.46
CA ALA A 137 6.11 -19.26 13.77
C ALA A 137 5.80 -19.17 12.28
N VAL A 138 6.85 -19.10 11.46
CA VAL A 138 6.75 -18.85 10.02
C VAL A 138 7.39 -19.96 9.20
N ASP A 139 6.92 -20.15 7.97
CA ASP A 139 7.49 -21.09 7.03
C ASP A 139 8.66 -20.51 6.22
N SER A 140 9.19 -21.31 5.29
CA SER A 140 10.33 -20.93 4.45
C SER A 140 10.02 -19.89 3.37
N PHE A 141 8.74 -19.59 3.13
CA PHE A 141 8.31 -18.62 2.12
C PHE A 141 8.05 -17.24 2.71
N TYR A 142 8.05 -17.15 4.04
CA TYR A 142 7.84 -15.88 4.74
C TYR A 142 9.04 -14.93 4.61
N PRO A 143 8.82 -13.61 4.45
CA PRO A 143 7.57 -12.98 4.07
C PRO A 143 7.27 -13.20 2.58
N LEU A 144 6.01 -13.48 2.22
CA LEU A 144 5.60 -13.65 0.83
C LEU A 144 5.62 -12.32 0.10
N TYR A 145 5.17 -11.26 0.78
CA TYR A 145 5.24 -9.87 0.35
C TYR A 145 5.87 -9.01 1.45
N GLY A 146 6.50 -7.91 1.03
CA GLY A 146 7.14 -7.01 1.96
C GLY A 146 8.59 -7.38 2.28
N THR A 147 9.12 -6.77 3.33
CA THR A 147 10.51 -6.99 3.76
C THR A 147 10.61 -6.97 5.28
N LEU A 148 11.25 -7.98 5.84
CA LEU A 148 11.60 -8.02 7.24
C LEU A 148 13.01 -7.43 7.41
N ARG A 149 13.10 -6.30 8.12
CA ARG A 149 14.38 -5.65 8.42
C ARG A 149 14.85 -6.06 9.80
N ILE A 150 16.04 -6.65 9.86
CA ILE A 150 16.63 -7.14 11.09
C ILE A 150 18.05 -6.57 11.31
N LYS A 151 18.50 -6.65 12.54
CA LYS A 151 19.89 -6.34 12.93
C LYS A 151 20.47 -7.56 13.66
N PRO A 152 21.62 -8.12 13.23
CA PRO A 152 22.47 -7.70 12.13
C PRO A 152 21.76 -7.85 10.75
N ALA A 153 22.23 -7.10 9.75
CA ALA A 153 21.64 -7.08 8.40
C ALA A 153 22.03 -8.37 7.64
N ILE A 154 21.39 -9.47 7.96
CA ILE A 154 21.49 -10.77 7.30
C ILE A 154 20.14 -11.16 6.71
N ASP A 155 20.13 -12.17 5.86
CA ASP A 155 18.86 -12.69 5.34
C ASP A 155 18.03 -13.28 6.51
N PRO A 156 16.77 -12.83 6.71
CA PRO A 156 15.91 -13.36 7.77
C PRO A 156 15.74 -14.89 7.72
N ARG A 157 15.74 -15.47 6.54
CA ARG A 157 15.64 -16.93 6.34
C ARG A 157 16.87 -17.66 6.88
N VAL A 158 18.04 -17.04 6.76
CA VAL A 158 19.29 -17.58 7.34
C VAL A 158 19.25 -17.44 8.85
N ALA A 159 18.82 -16.26 9.34
CA ALA A 159 18.68 -15.99 10.77
C ALA A 159 17.72 -16.97 11.48
N LEU A 160 16.63 -17.32 10.81
CA LEU A 160 15.64 -18.29 11.30
C LEU A 160 16.06 -19.76 11.13
N GLY A 161 17.23 -20.04 10.50
CA GLY A 161 17.70 -21.42 10.30
C GLY A 161 16.99 -22.18 9.18
N VAL A 162 16.11 -21.54 8.43
CA VAL A 162 15.28 -22.16 7.39
C VAL A 162 16.09 -22.80 6.25
N GLN A 163 17.24 -22.22 5.91
CA GLN A 163 18.11 -22.77 4.85
C GLN A 163 18.82 -24.04 5.28
N GLN A 164 19.15 -24.17 6.57
CA GLN A 164 19.78 -25.36 7.12
C GLN A 164 18.80 -26.54 7.12
N ALA A 165 17.53 -26.28 7.41
CA ALA A 165 16.48 -27.30 7.37
C ALA A 165 16.27 -27.90 5.97
N LYS A 166 16.45 -27.11 4.90
CA LYS A 166 16.35 -27.60 3.51
C LYS A 166 17.57 -28.37 3.02
N ALA A 167 18.76 -28.07 3.56
CA ALA A 167 20.01 -28.70 3.11
C ALA A 167 20.27 -30.06 3.78
N GLN A 168 19.66 -30.33 4.93
CA GLN A 168 19.89 -31.56 5.70
C GLN A 168 18.67 -32.47 5.63
N ASN A 169 18.68 -33.38 4.64
CA ASN A 169 17.77 -34.55 4.61
C ASN A 169 18.09 -35.60 5.69
N SER A 170 18.80 -35.26 6.73
CA SER A 170 19.26 -36.20 7.77
C SER A 170 18.76 -35.76 9.13
N ASN A 171 18.44 -36.75 9.97
CA ASN A 171 18.01 -36.73 11.37
C ASN A 171 18.91 -35.94 12.35
N GLN A 172 19.47 -34.82 11.95
CA GLN A 172 20.18 -33.91 12.84
C GLN A 172 19.19 -32.85 13.33
N ASP A 173 19.26 -32.56 14.63
CA ASP A 173 18.46 -31.54 15.28
C ASP A 173 18.65 -30.19 14.53
N ILE A 174 17.58 -29.74 13.90
CA ILE A 174 17.58 -28.47 13.17
C ILE A 174 17.46 -27.38 14.22
N GLU A 175 18.49 -26.59 14.36
CA GLU A 175 18.49 -25.45 15.25
C GLU A 175 17.81 -24.27 14.58
N TYR A 176 16.61 -23.95 15.04
CA TYR A 176 15.87 -22.77 14.58
C TYR A 176 16.25 -21.56 15.39
N GLY A 177 16.58 -20.44 14.70
CA GLY A 177 16.84 -19.17 15.34
C GLY A 177 15.56 -18.42 15.68
N ALA A 178 15.65 -17.48 16.62
CA ALA A 178 14.59 -16.56 16.98
C ALA A 178 14.98 -15.11 16.65
N LEU A 179 14.06 -14.40 16.03
CA LEU A 179 14.13 -12.95 15.86
C LEU A 179 13.21 -12.30 16.90
N VAL A 180 13.72 -11.32 17.60
CA VAL A 180 13.01 -10.71 18.74
C VAL A 180 12.96 -9.20 18.61
N GLU A 181 11.99 -8.56 19.26
CA GLU A 181 11.97 -7.11 19.40
C GLU A 181 12.98 -6.64 20.46
N LEU A 182 13.49 -5.42 20.29
CA LEU A 182 14.44 -4.83 21.23
C LEU A 182 13.90 -4.80 22.68
N ALA A 183 12.62 -4.51 22.85
CA ALA A 183 11.95 -4.48 24.14
C ALA A 183 12.03 -5.82 24.89
N LEU A 184 12.03 -6.95 24.18
CA LEU A 184 12.15 -8.26 24.79
C LEU A 184 13.57 -8.49 25.33
N LEU A 185 14.61 -8.07 24.60
CA LEU A 185 16.00 -8.15 25.08
C LEU A 185 16.18 -7.37 26.38
N GLU A 186 15.66 -6.15 26.43
CA GLU A 186 15.70 -5.31 27.62
C GLU A 186 14.93 -5.93 28.82
N THR A 187 13.76 -6.50 28.54
CA THR A 187 12.91 -7.12 29.58
C THR A 187 13.55 -8.37 30.19
N LEU A 188 14.15 -9.20 29.33
CA LEU A 188 14.81 -10.43 29.77
C LEU A 188 16.25 -10.21 30.22
N GLY A 189 16.86 -9.06 29.89
CA GLY A 189 18.26 -8.74 30.15
C GLY A 189 19.23 -9.64 29.40
N ILE A 190 18.93 -9.93 28.14
CA ILE A 190 19.70 -10.79 27.24
C ILE A 190 20.19 -10.02 26.01
N GLU A 191 21.16 -10.59 25.30
CA GLU A 191 21.74 -10.03 24.08
C GLU A 191 21.52 -10.96 22.89
N VAL A 192 21.79 -10.44 21.68
CA VAL A 192 21.80 -11.26 20.47
C VAL A 192 22.92 -12.30 20.57
N GLY A 193 22.61 -13.55 20.39
CA GLY A 193 23.49 -14.70 20.62
C GLY A 193 23.10 -15.53 21.83
N ASP A 194 22.35 -14.96 22.79
CA ASP A 194 21.83 -15.71 23.91
C ASP A 194 20.68 -16.63 23.49
N THR A 195 20.40 -17.61 24.32
CA THR A 195 19.33 -18.59 24.08
C THR A 195 18.12 -18.27 24.94
N ILE A 196 16.95 -18.29 24.33
CA ILE A 196 15.66 -18.17 24.99
C ILE A 196 14.95 -19.53 25.02
N LYS A 197 14.19 -19.75 26.08
CA LYS A 197 13.35 -20.94 26.23
C LYS A 197 11.89 -20.57 26.03
N ILE A 198 11.24 -21.28 25.11
CA ILE A 198 9.82 -21.14 24.81
C ILE A 198 9.19 -22.53 24.95
N GLY A 199 8.31 -22.70 25.92
CA GLY A 199 7.79 -24.02 26.25
C GLY A 199 8.90 -25.01 26.62
N SER A 200 9.06 -26.07 25.84
CA SER A 200 10.15 -27.07 25.99
C SER A 200 11.32 -26.81 25.04
N GLY A 201 11.21 -25.88 24.08
CA GLY A 201 12.24 -25.63 23.09
C GLY A 201 13.20 -24.51 23.49
N PHE A 202 14.45 -24.64 23.00
CA PHE A 202 15.51 -23.64 23.14
C PHE A 202 15.80 -23.03 21.78
N PHE A 203 15.88 -21.71 21.73
CA PHE A 203 16.04 -20.94 20.48
C PHE A 203 17.13 -19.89 20.67
N PRO A 204 18.23 -19.91 19.89
CA PRO A 204 19.21 -18.84 19.90
C PRO A 204 18.57 -17.56 19.30
N VAL A 205 18.81 -16.45 19.95
CA VAL A 205 18.42 -15.13 19.47
C VAL A 205 19.40 -14.69 18.38
N THR A 206 19.00 -14.76 17.14
CA THR A 206 19.85 -14.51 15.99
C THR A 206 19.79 -13.07 15.48
N GLY A 207 18.83 -12.29 15.95
CA GLY A 207 18.71 -10.89 15.57
C GLY A 207 17.53 -10.17 16.19
N VAL A 208 17.54 -8.85 15.96
CA VAL A 208 16.50 -7.93 16.42
C VAL A 208 15.67 -7.46 15.23
N ILE A 209 14.36 -7.50 15.35
CA ILE A 209 13.41 -6.97 14.37
C ILE A 209 13.41 -5.44 14.47
N LEU A 210 13.71 -4.75 13.38
CA LEU A 210 13.65 -3.30 13.26
C LEU A 210 12.31 -2.83 12.70
N SER A 211 11.83 -3.52 11.68
CA SER A 211 10.51 -3.28 11.10
C SER A 211 10.07 -4.50 10.30
N GLU A 212 8.83 -4.84 10.44
CA GLU A 212 8.11 -5.77 9.59
C GLU A 212 7.20 -4.91 8.69
N ILE A 213 7.50 -4.90 7.39
CA ILE A 213 6.67 -4.25 6.37
C ILE A 213 6.08 -5.37 5.54
N GLY A 214 4.95 -5.82 5.98
CA GLY A 214 4.09 -6.76 5.28
C GLY A 214 2.78 -6.11 4.97
#